data_9ea0b496e01970ff0bd9737e0a69270b
#
_entry.id   9ea0b496e01970ff0bd9737e0a69270b
#
_cell.length_a   1.000
_cell.length_b   1.000
_cell.length_c   1.000
_cell.angle_alpha   90.00
_cell.angle_beta   90.00
_cell.angle_gamma   90.00
#
_symmetry.space_group_name_H-M   'P 1'
#
loop_
_entity.id
_entity.type
_entity.pdbx_description
1 polymer ?
#
loop_
_entity_poly.entity_id
_entity_poly.type
_entity_poly.pdbx_seq_one_letter_code
_entity_poly.pdbx_strand_id
1 'polypeptide(L)'
;MRKNWIWLGLAFNLAIWAPAARAQGGQWVSLPPFPEPHEEVIGQGANGKMYVFAGLVSAPIWLPVGMVYEYDPPANKWAKKKPMALPAHHLALTESNGKIYVFGGFTAGKIGNLAAWTPIDNAFEYDPVNDSWKALAPMPTRRGAAVAATVGGKMYVIGGATTAPGATNPAIHPTVAQRVLSTVEEYDPETNTWRIRAPMPTPRNHTAAGVVDGKIYVIGGRIGAAFIAASSDLANVEAYDPASDTWGRPLAKMPTARSGLDVGVYKGRIYVAGGENQDFFQHTAYHAFEAYDPASNTWSILTPMAIGRHGVAGGVVGNRFYAISGDVQSSGTGVMVSTPSADAFEFATDERR
;
A
#
# COMPACT_ATOMS: atom_id res chain seq x y z
N MET A 1 3.91 81.94 1.87
CA MET A 1 4.40 80.55 2.01
C MET A 1 3.32 79.69 2.60
N ARG A 2 2.61 78.95 1.78
CA ARG A 2 1.54 78.01 2.19
C ARG A 2 2.10 76.61 2.23
N LYS A 3 2.12 75.94 3.42
CA LYS A 3 2.53 74.57 3.63
C LYS A 3 1.35 73.64 3.33
N ASN A 4 1.46 72.83 2.27
CA ASN A 4 0.51 71.76 1.97
C ASN A 4 0.88 70.51 2.79
N TRP A 5 -0.02 70.05 3.63
CA TRP A 5 0.06 68.77 4.33
C TRP A 5 -0.64 67.72 3.47
N ILE A 6 0.15 66.70 3.03
CA ILE A 6 -0.37 65.53 2.30
C ILE A 6 -0.68 64.49 3.40
N TRP A 7 -1.94 64.13 3.50
CA TRP A 7 -2.36 62.99 4.33
C TRP A 7 -2.20 61.70 3.52
N LEU A 8 -1.26 60.81 3.94
CA LEU A 8 -1.20 59.43 3.42
C LEU A 8 -2.21 58.61 4.23
N GLY A 9 -3.29 58.26 3.62
CA GLY A 9 -4.23 57.29 4.17
C GLY A 9 -3.66 55.89 4.06
N LEU A 10 -3.33 55.25 5.20
CA LEU A 10 -3.06 53.83 5.28
C LEU A 10 -4.37 53.06 5.12
N ALA A 11 -4.55 52.42 3.96
CA ALA A 11 -5.61 51.43 3.75
C ALA A 11 -5.22 50.12 4.48
N PHE A 12 -5.88 49.83 5.58
CA PHE A 12 -5.80 48.49 6.20
C PHE A 12 -6.58 47.52 5.33
N ASN A 13 -5.88 46.68 4.61
CA ASN A 13 -6.49 45.49 4.00
C ASN A 13 -6.82 44.47 5.10
N LEU A 14 -8.05 44.43 5.55
CA LEU A 14 -8.63 43.32 6.31
C LEU A 14 -8.61 42.11 5.37
N ALA A 15 -7.59 41.25 5.51
CA ALA A 15 -7.65 39.91 4.93
C ALA A 15 -8.79 39.17 5.64
N ILE A 16 -9.92 39.04 4.97
CA ILE A 16 -11.00 38.16 5.39
C ILE A 16 -10.43 36.74 5.22
N TRP A 17 -10.05 36.12 6.32
CA TRP A 17 -9.78 34.70 6.37
C TRP A 17 -11.09 33.99 5.98
N ALA A 18 -11.17 33.52 4.75
CA ALA A 18 -12.21 32.56 4.38
C ALA A 18 -12.07 31.37 5.34
N PRO A 19 -13.15 30.87 5.95
CA PRO A 19 -13.08 29.66 6.74
C PRO A 19 -12.49 28.57 5.86
N ALA A 20 -11.43 27.92 6.34
CA ALA A 20 -10.83 26.77 5.66
C ALA A 20 -11.99 25.83 5.29
N ALA A 21 -12.08 25.50 4.00
CA ALA A 21 -13.09 24.54 3.53
C ALA A 21 -13.00 23.34 4.46
N ARG A 22 -14.14 23.01 5.12
CA ARG A 22 -14.21 21.85 6.01
C ARG A 22 -13.66 20.67 5.21
N ALA A 23 -12.57 20.06 5.73
CA ALA A 23 -11.96 18.90 5.12
C ALA A 23 -13.05 17.88 4.79
N GLN A 24 -13.20 17.52 3.51
CA GLN A 24 -14.26 16.64 3.08
C GLN A 24 -14.14 15.32 3.83
N GLY A 25 -15.06 15.11 4.77
CA GLY A 25 -15.57 13.79 5.07
C GLY A 25 -14.93 12.98 6.16
N GLY A 26 -14.10 13.50 7.10
CA GLY A 26 -13.62 12.66 8.20
C GLY A 26 -12.46 13.24 9.01
N GLN A 27 -11.98 12.46 9.97
CA GLN A 27 -10.87 12.85 10.84
C GLN A 27 -9.97 11.65 11.18
N TRP A 28 -8.69 11.93 11.41
CA TRP A 28 -7.75 10.94 11.95
C TRP A 28 -7.94 10.79 13.46
N VAL A 29 -7.96 9.56 13.94
CA VAL A 29 -7.99 9.19 15.35
C VAL A 29 -6.85 8.22 15.65
N SER A 30 -6.18 8.41 16.80
CA SER A 30 -5.13 7.48 17.23
C SER A 30 -5.74 6.26 17.91
N LEU A 31 -5.13 5.12 17.64
CA LEU A 31 -5.48 3.82 18.18
C LEU A 31 -4.42 3.39 19.22
N PRO A 32 -4.66 2.34 20.01
CA PRO A 32 -3.62 1.71 20.82
C PRO A 32 -2.38 1.41 19.97
N PRO A 33 -1.16 1.71 20.46
CA PRO A 33 0.07 1.47 19.73
C PRO A 33 0.17 0.04 19.22
N PHE A 34 0.70 -0.13 18.02
CA PHE A 34 0.96 -1.44 17.46
C PHE A 34 2.05 -2.16 18.26
N PRO A 35 1.83 -3.42 18.73
CA PRO A 35 2.69 -4.06 19.72
C PRO A 35 4.10 -4.43 19.21
N GLU A 36 4.26 -4.67 17.91
CA GLU A 36 5.50 -5.18 17.32
C GLU A 36 5.82 -4.41 16.03
N PRO A 37 6.29 -3.13 16.15
CA PRO A 37 6.48 -2.26 15.01
C PRO A 37 7.61 -2.75 14.10
N HIS A 38 7.29 -2.83 12.80
CA HIS A 38 8.21 -3.16 11.72
C HIS A 38 7.89 -2.30 10.50
N GLU A 39 8.85 -2.22 9.59
CA GLU A 39 8.61 -1.75 8.24
C GLU A 39 8.05 -2.87 7.36
N GLU A 40 7.50 -2.49 6.20
CA GLU A 40 6.96 -3.43 5.20
C GLU A 40 5.91 -4.40 5.79
N VAL A 41 5.17 -3.92 6.77
CA VAL A 41 3.96 -4.58 7.26
C VAL A 41 2.83 -4.38 6.25
N ILE A 42 1.95 -5.36 6.13
CA ILE A 42 0.84 -5.31 5.18
C ILE A 42 -0.46 -5.59 5.91
N GLY A 43 -1.49 -4.82 5.59
CA GLY A 43 -2.80 -4.89 6.21
C GLY A 43 -3.90 -5.48 5.33
N GLN A 44 -4.89 -6.10 5.96
CA GLN A 44 -6.11 -6.55 5.31
C GLN A 44 -7.27 -6.56 6.31
N GLY A 45 -8.38 -5.93 5.95
CA GLY A 45 -9.63 -6.05 6.69
C GLY A 45 -10.34 -7.38 6.38
N ALA A 46 -10.83 -8.08 7.41
CA ALA A 46 -11.68 -9.26 7.29
C ALA A 46 -12.58 -9.40 8.51
N ASN A 47 -13.82 -9.86 8.33
CA ASN A 47 -14.77 -10.15 9.42
C ASN A 47 -14.95 -9.01 10.43
N GLY A 48 -14.90 -7.75 9.97
CA GLY A 48 -15.04 -6.56 10.83
C GLY A 48 -13.80 -6.23 11.66
N LYS A 49 -12.68 -6.87 11.41
CA LYS A 49 -11.39 -6.67 12.10
C LYS A 49 -10.29 -6.31 11.12
N MET A 50 -9.22 -5.67 11.63
CA MET A 50 -8.03 -5.34 10.86
C MET A 50 -6.90 -6.31 11.20
N TYR A 51 -6.29 -6.91 10.18
CA TYR A 51 -5.17 -7.84 10.33
C TYR A 51 -3.89 -7.21 9.79
N VAL A 52 -2.79 -7.41 10.51
CA VAL A 52 -1.45 -6.96 10.13
C VAL A 52 -0.56 -8.19 9.99
N PHE A 53 0.10 -8.30 8.85
CA PHE A 53 0.95 -9.45 8.50
C PHE A 53 2.37 -9.01 8.21
N ALA A 54 3.29 -9.96 8.35
CA ALA A 54 4.68 -9.86 7.89
C ALA A 54 5.46 -8.78 8.63
N GLY A 55 6.37 -8.15 7.92
CA GLY A 55 7.27 -7.11 8.38
C GLY A 55 8.72 -7.44 8.06
N LEU A 56 9.53 -6.42 8.13
CA LEU A 56 10.97 -6.51 7.93
C LEU A 56 11.67 -5.86 9.11
N VAL A 57 12.57 -6.59 9.77
CA VAL A 57 13.50 -5.99 10.74
C VAL A 57 14.40 -5.04 10.01
N SER A 58 14.49 -3.80 10.50
CA SER A 58 15.23 -2.72 9.87
C SER A 58 16.73 -3.03 9.66
N ALA A 59 17.36 -2.22 8.83
CA ALA A 59 18.80 -2.28 8.57
C ALA A 59 19.62 -2.29 9.88
N PRO A 60 20.77 -2.97 9.94
CA PRO A 60 21.43 -3.71 8.85
C PRO A 60 21.00 -5.18 8.72
N ILE A 61 20.05 -5.63 9.53
CA ILE A 61 19.67 -7.06 9.63
C ILE A 61 18.79 -7.48 8.44
N TRP A 62 17.82 -6.65 8.07
CA TRP A 62 16.86 -6.86 6.98
C TRP A 62 16.28 -8.29 6.94
N LEU A 63 15.83 -8.75 8.09
CA LEU A 63 15.29 -10.10 8.25
C LEU A 63 13.76 -10.05 8.20
N PRO A 64 13.12 -10.78 7.27
CA PRO A 64 11.68 -10.94 7.26
C PRO A 64 11.15 -11.60 8.53
N VAL A 65 10.02 -11.12 9.02
CA VAL A 65 9.28 -11.72 10.13
C VAL A 65 7.94 -12.25 9.65
N GLY A 66 7.44 -13.28 10.31
CA GLY A 66 6.17 -13.91 9.97
C GLY A 66 5.04 -13.56 10.93
N MET A 67 5.09 -12.38 11.56
CA MET A 67 4.09 -12.00 12.56
C MET A 67 2.69 -11.85 11.96
N VAL A 68 1.67 -12.11 12.78
CA VAL A 68 0.27 -11.80 12.48
C VAL A 68 -0.37 -11.20 13.71
N TYR A 69 -1.04 -10.07 13.54
CA TYR A 69 -1.82 -9.41 14.57
C TYR A 69 -3.24 -9.12 14.09
N GLU A 70 -4.18 -9.20 14.99
CA GLU A 70 -5.57 -8.81 14.82
C GLU A 70 -5.84 -7.57 15.68
N TYR A 71 -6.43 -6.54 15.09
CA TYR A 71 -7.04 -5.44 15.82
C TYR A 71 -8.56 -5.60 15.80
N ASP A 72 -9.16 -5.58 16.97
CA ASP A 72 -10.60 -5.63 17.18
C ASP A 72 -11.12 -4.20 17.46
N PRO A 73 -11.78 -3.53 16.48
CA PRO A 73 -12.21 -2.15 16.64
C PRO A 73 -13.22 -1.93 17.80
N PRO A 74 -14.25 -2.77 18.00
CA PRO A 74 -15.14 -2.67 19.16
C PRO A 74 -14.43 -2.78 20.49
N ALA A 75 -13.49 -3.72 20.62
CA ALA A 75 -12.72 -3.94 21.85
C ALA A 75 -11.55 -2.95 22.01
N ASN A 76 -11.16 -2.25 20.94
CA ASN A 76 -10.01 -1.36 20.86
C ASN A 76 -8.71 -2.04 21.34
N LYS A 77 -8.45 -3.28 20.88
CA LYS A 77 -7.35 -4.13 21.35
C LYS A 77 -6.67 -4.90 20.23
N TRP A 78 -5.38 -5.13 20.43
CA TRP A 78 -4.54 -6.01 19.63
C TRP A 78 -4.49 -7.43 20.21
N ALA A 79 -4.47 -8.43 19.32
CA ALA A 79 -4.23 -9.82 19.67
C ALA A 79 -3.21 -10.42 18.70
N LYS A 80 -2.17 -11.07 19.23
CA LYS A 80 -1.20 -11.82 18.41
C LYS A 80 -1.87 -13.12 17.94
N LYS A 81 -1.70 -13.44 16.67
CA LYS A 81 -2.28 -14.62 16.02
C LYS A 81 -1.18 -15.59 15.61
N LYS A 82 -1.57 -16.75 15.09
CA LYS A 82 -0.65 -17.76 14.60
C LYS A 82 0.22 -17.20 13.46
N PRO A 83 1.56 -17.20 13.61
CA PRO A 83 2.45 -16.61 12.62
C PRO A 83 2.42 -17.37 11.30
N MET A 84 2.85 -16.72 10.25
CA MET A 84 3.11 -17.35 8.95
C MET A 84 4.15 -18.46 9.06
N ALA A 85 3.95 -19.56 8.35
CA ALA A 85 4.90 -20.66 8.30
C ALA A 85 6.22 -20.29 7.61
N LEU A 86 6.16 -19.37 6.65
CA LEU A 86 7.31 -18.83 5.93
C LEU A 86 7.38 -17.30 6.17
N PRO A 87 8.35 -16.80 6.96
CA PRO A 87 8.57 -15.37 7.10
C PRO A 87 8.91 -14.72 5.76
N ALA A 88 8.14 -13.70 5.40
CA ALA A 88 8.33 -12.94 4.17
C ALA A 88 7.81 -11.51 4.36
N HIS A 89 8.22 -10.60 3.48
CA HIS A 89 7.75 -9.21 3.41
C HIS A 89 7.33 -8.86 1.99
N HIS A 90 6.73 -7.69 1.78
CA HIS A 90 6.22 -7.25 0.47
C HIS A 90 5.27 -8.29 -0.17
N LEU A 91 4.38 -8.83 0.65
CA LEU A 91 3.35 -9.79 0.25
C LEU A 91 2.23 -9.09 -0.53
N ALA A 92 1.50 -9.83 -1.35
CA ALA A 92 0.22 -9.39 -1.89
C ALA A 92 -0.92 -10.03 -1.10
N LEU A 93 -1.79 -9.20 -0.51
CA LEU A 93 -2.93 -9.65 0.28
C LEU A 93 -4.26 -9.29 -0.38
N THR A 94 -5.25 -10.17 -0.23
CA THR A 94 -6.65 -9.87 -0.53
C THR A 94 -7.57 -10.72 0.33
N GLU A 95 -8.80 -10.25 0.52
CA GLU A 95 -9.83 -10.95 1.29
C GLU A 95 -10.86 -11.57 0.35
N SER A 96 -11.36 -12.74 0.71
CA SER A 96 -12.54 -13.36 0.11
C SER A 96 -13.25 -14.27 1.10
N ASN A 97 -14.56 -14.07 1.27
CA ASN A 97 -15.42 -14.88 2.14
C ASN A 97 -14.90 -15.00 3.58
N GLY A 98 -14.38 -13.92 4.14
CA GLY A 98 -13.87 -13.85 5.52
C GLY A 98 -12.50 -14.48 5.71
N LYS A 99 -11.84 -14.94 4.66
CA LYS A 99 -10.48 -15.48 4.65
C LYS A 99 -9.52 -14.53 3.98
N ILE A 100 -8.26 -14.55 4.41
CA ILE A 100 -7.21 -13.71 3.84
C ILE A 100 -6.27 -14.58 3.01
N TYR A 101 -6.11 -14.21 1.75
CA TYR A 101 -5.20 -14.87 0.81
C TYR A 101 -3.90 -14.08 0.73
N VAL A 102 -2.79 -14.82 0.78
CA VAL A 102 -1.43 -14.27 0.89
C VAL A 102 -0.58 -14.85 -0.23
N PHE A 103 0.01 -14.00 -1.06
CA PHE A 103 0.72 -14.41 -2.26
C PHE A 103 2.11 -13.81 -2.33
N GLY A 104 3.10 -14.64 -2.70
CA GLY A 104 4.46 -14.24 -3.00
C GLY A 104 5.18 -13.51 -1.87
N GLY A 105 5.87 -12.44 -2.22
CA GLY A 105 6.72 -11.69 -1.33
C GLY A 105 8.20 -12.03 -1.49
N PHE A 106 8.99 -11.56 -0.55
CA PHE A 106 10.42 -11.86 -0.47
C PHE A 106 10.74 -12.50 0.87
N THR A 107 11.46 -13.60 0.85
CA THR A 107 12.08 -14.21 2.04
C THR A 107 13.55 -13.81 2.15
N ALA A 108 14.19 -14.16 3.26
CA ALA A 108 15.61 -13.89 3.47
C ALA A 108 16.47 -14.51 2.35
N GLY A 109 17.45 -13.76 1.88
CA GLY A 109 18.40 -14.16 0.87
C GLY A 109 19.77 -13.50 1.09
N LYS A 110 20.72 -13.77 0.20
CA LYS A 110 22.06 -13.17 0.24
C LYS A 110 22.59 -12.92 -1.17
N ILE A 111 23.33 -11.83 -1.33
CA ILE A 111 24.19 -11.55 -2.49
C ILE A 111 25.61 -11.41 -1.95
N GLY A 112 26.45 -12.45 -2.09
CA GLY A 112 27.70 -12.54 -1.36
C GLY A 112 27.47 -12.53 0.16
N ASN A 113 28.06 -11.55 0.85
CA ASN A 113 27.86 -11.34 2.30
C ASN A 113 26.75 -10.34 2.61
N LEU A 114 26.12 -9.72 1.60
CA LEU A 114 25.08 -8.74 1.76
C LEU A 114 23.74 -9.44 2.01
N ALA A 115 23.01 -9.01 3.05
CA ALA A 115 21.63 -9.40 3.25
C ALA A 115 20.79 -8.96 2.04
N ALA A 116 19.95 -9.85 1.54
CA ALA A 116 19.18 -9.65 0.32
C ALA A 116 17.83 -10.39 0.43
N TRP A 117 17.03 -10.32 -0.60
CA TRP A 117 15.66 -10.85 -0.60
C TRP A 117 15.45 -11.81 -1.77
N THR A 118 14.88 -12.98 -1.49
CA THR A 118 14.59 -13.98 -2.50
C THR A 118 13.10 -13.94 -2.83
N PRO A 119 12.70 -13.62 -4.09
CA PRO A 119 11.32 -13.68 -4.52
C PRO A 119 10.77 -15.11 -4.40
N ILE A 120 9.55 -15.23 -3.87
CA ILE A 120 8.88 -16.52 -3.66
C ILE A 120 7.58 -16.60 -4.46
N ASP A 121 7.12 -17.84 -4.68
CA ASP A 121 5.87 -18.17 -5.38
C ASP A 121 4.81 -18.77 -4.44
N ASN A 122 5.08 -18.81 -3.14
CA ASN A 122 4.18 -19.37 -2.16
C ASN A 122 2.81 -18.65 -2.15
N ALA A 123 1.77 -19.43 -1.97
CA ALA A 123 0.42 -18.95 -1.77
C ALA A 123 -0.20 -19.63 -0.55
N PHE A 124 -0.89 -18.86 0.27
CA PHE A 124 -1.52 -19.32 1.50
C PHE A 124 -2.91 -18.72 1.67
N GLU A 125 -3.79 -19.48 2.32
CA GLU A 125 -5.06 -19.00 2.88
C GLU A 125 -4.91 -18.97 4.39
N TYR A 126 -5.21 -17.84 5.00
CA TYR A 126 -5.37 -17.66 6.43
C TYR A 126 -6.85 -17.59 6.78
N ASP A 127 -7.28 -18.46 7.71
CA ASP A 127 -8.62 -18.46 8.28
C ASP A 127 -8.58 -17.74 9.65
N PRO A 128 -9.07 -16.50 9.73
CA PRO A 128 -9.03 -15.73 10.98
C PRO A 128 -9.90 -16.31 12.11
N VAL A 129 -10.95 -17.04 11.76
CA VAL A 129 -11.88 -17.63 12.76
C VAL A 129 -11.20 -18.79 13.49
N ASN A 130 -10.53 -19.65 12.72
CA ASN A 130 -9.85 -20.84 13.24
C ASN A 130 -8.37 -20.60 13.58
N ASP A 131 -7.86 -19.38 13.34
CA ASP A 131 -6.44 -19.00 13.47
C ASP A 131 -5.52 -20.04 12.82
N SER A 132 -5.79 -20.35 11.55
CA SER A 132 -5.13 -21.46 10.86
C SER A 132 -4.71 -21.10 9.44
N TRP A 133 -3.64 -21.75 8.98
CA TRP A 133 -3.05 -21.58 7.67
C TRP A 133 -3.24 -22.82 6.80
N LYS A 134 -3.53 -22.60 5.53
CA LYS A 134 -3.58 -23.62 4.49
C LYS A 134 -2.67 -23.22 3.33
N ALA A 135 -1.76 -24.11 2.91
CA ALA A 135 -0.97 -23.92 1.71
C ALA A 135 -1.85 -24.14 0.47
N LEU A 136 -1.64 -23.30 -0.54
CA LEU A 136 -2.34 -23.35 -1.83
C LEU A 136 -1.35 -23.69 -2.95
N ALA A 137 -1.86 -23.89 -4.17
CA ALA A 137 -1.01 -24.06 -5.34
C ALA A 137 -0.12 -22.82 -5.51
N PRO A 138 1.21 -22.98 -5.70
CA PRO A 138 2.11 -21.86 -5.84
C PRO A 138 1.81 -21.04 -7.11
N MET A 139 2.13 -19.75 -7.07
CA MET A 139 2.03 -18.86 -8.22
C MET A 139 2.94 -19.34 -9.36
N PRO A 140 2.54 -19.15 -10.63
CA PRO A 140 3.42 -19.45 -11.76
C PRO A 140 4.71 -18.60 -11.78
N THR A 141 4.67 -17.38 -11.24
CA THR A 141 5.83 -16.45 -11.26
C THR A 141 6.22 -16.04 -9.84
N ARG A 142 7.48 -16.33 -9.45
CA ARG A 142 8.09 -15.86 -8.20
C ARG A 142 8.20 -14.35 -8.22
N ARG A 143 7.64 -13.66 -7.23
CA ARG A 143 7.70 -12.20 -7.12
C ARG A 143 7.28 -11.68 -5.76
N GLY A 144 7.78 -10.51 -5.40
CA GLY A 144 7.31 -9.72 -4.28
C GLY A 144 6.93 -8.31 -4.73
N ALA A 145 6.42 -7.49 -3.81
CA ALA A 145 5.95 -6.14 -4.06
C ALA A 145 4.89 -6.05 -5.19
N ALA A 146 4.14 -7.13 -5.38
CA ALA A 146 2.92 -7.18 -6.19
C ALA A 146 1.72 -6.75 -5.35
N VAL A 147 0.58 -6.51 -6.01
CA VAL A 147 -0.70 -6.33 -5.33
C VAL A 147 -1.65 -7.46 -5.65
N ALA A 148 -2.62 -7.69 -4.77
CA ALA A 148 -3.69 -8.63 -5.02
C ALA A 148 -5.07 -7.96 -4.85
N ALA A 149 -6.06 -8.47 -5.59
CA ALA A 149 -7.43 -8.01 -5.53
C ALA A 149 -8.40 -9.16 -5.81
N THR A 150 -9.53 -9.18 -5.13
CA THR A 150 -10.58 -10.18 -5.33
C THR A 150 -11.74 -9.61 -6.15
N VAL A 151 -12.09 -10.27 -7.24
CA VAL A 151 -13.26 -9.96 -8.07
C VAL A 151 -13.99 -11.24 -8.43
N GLY A 152 -15.29 -11.30 -8.16
CA GLY A 152 -16.11 -12.48 -8.51
C GLY A 152 -15.63 -13.78 -7.86
N GLY A 153 -15.06 -13.73 -6.65
CA GLY A 153 -14.51 -14.87 -5.92
C GLY A 153 -13.16 -15.38 -6.44
N LYS A 154 -12.56 -14.72 -7.44
CA LYS A 154 -11.23 -15.02 -7.95
C LYS A 154 -10.23 -13.95 -7.49
N MET A 155 -8.97 -14.33 -7.27
CA MET A 155 -7.91 -13.45 -6.82
C MET A 155 -6.94 -13.15 -7.97
N TYR A 156 -6.63 -11.88 -8.16
CA TYR A 156 -5.73 -11.39 -9.21
C TYR A 156 -4.46 -10.85 -8.57
N VAL A 157 -3.31 -11.43 -8.88
CA VAL A 157 -1.99 -10.94 -8.45
C VAL A 157 -1.33 -10.20 -9.60
N ILE A 158 -1.01 -8.92 -9.39
CA ILE A 158 -0.67 -7.98 -10.46
C ILE A 158 0.68 -7.32 -10.20
N GLY A 159 1.54 -7.29 -11.21
CA GLY A 159 2.84 -6.61 -11.16
C GLY A 159 3.85 -7.27 -10.23
N GLY A 160 4.65 -6.44 -9.59
CA GLY A 160 5.71 -6.86 -8.66
C GLY A 160 7.10 -6.87 -9.25
N ALA A 161 8.05 -7.38 -8.48
CA ALA A 161 9.46 -7.48 -8.85
C ALA A 161 10.01 -8.89 -8.64
N THR A 162 10.96 -9.26 -9.48
CA THR A 162 11.71 -10.53 -9.42
C THR A 162 13.16 -10.31 -9.84
N THR A 163 13.94 -11.35 -9.89
CA THR A 163 15.33 -11.29 -10.36
C THR A 163 15.43 -10.87 -11.83
N ALA A 164 16.50 -10.18 -12.18
CA ALA A 164 16.80 -9.84 -13.58
C ALA A 164 16.93 -11.10 -14.44
N PRO A 165 16.58 -11.05 -15.75
CA PRO A 165 16.80 -12.16 -16.65
C PRO A 165 18.26 -12.59 -16.68
N GLY A 166 18.51 -13.90 -16.57
CA GLY A 166 19.87 -14.46 -16.56
C GLY A 166 20.64 -14.29 -15.25
N ALA A 167 20.01 -13.77 -14.20
CA ALA A 167 20.63 -13.69 -12.89
C ALA A 167 20.97 -15.09 -12.37
N THR A 168 22.23 -15.29 -11.97
CA THR A 168 22.70 -16.54 -11.37
C THR A 168 22.36 -16.62 -9.88
N ASN A 169 22.16 -15.49 -9.23
CA ASN A 169 21.70 -15.40 -7.84
C ASN A 169 20.17 -15.24 -7.80
N PRO A 170 19.45 -16.05 -7.02
CA PRO A 170 17.99 -15.94 -6.90
C PRO A 170 17.54 -14.75 -6.06
N ALA A 171 18.43 -14.03 -5.40
CA ALA A 171 18.12 -12.91 -4.53
C ALA A 171 18.19 -11.56 -5.26
N ILE A 172 17.40 -10.61 -4.79
CA ILE A 172 17.42 -9.21 -5.21
C ILE A 172 17.79 -8.30 -4.02
N HIS A 173 18.23 -7.10 -4.32
CA HIS A 173 18.54 -6.07 -3.33
C HIS A 173 18.11 -4.71 -3.89
N PRO A 174 17.71 -3.74 -3.05
CA PRO A 174 17.30 -2.41 -3.53
C PRO A 174 18.32 -1.68 -4.42
N THR A 175 19.60 -1.99 -4.25
CA THR A 175 20.71 -1.38 -5.03
C THR A 175 21.12 -2.18 -6.26
N VAL A 176 20.44 -3.27 -6.57
CA VAL A 176 20.75 -4.15 -7.70
C VAL A 176 19.59 -4.15 -8.69
N ALA A 177 19.91 -4.21 -9.98
CA ALA A 177 18.90 -4.26 -11.03
C ALA A 177 17.92 -5.41 -10.82
N GLN A 178 16.63 -5.11 -10.92
CA GLN A 178 15.50 -6.03 -10.78
C GLN A 178 14.70 -6.05 -12.07
N ARG A 179 13.99 -7.15 -12.29
CA ARG A 179 12.94 -7.19 -13.31
C ARG A 179 11.62 -6.78 -12.69
N VAL A 180 11.05 -5.71 -13.21
CA VAL A 180 9.70 -5.26 -12.88
C VAL A 180 8.71 -5.95 -13.81
N LEU A 181 7.58 -6.36 -13.28
CA LEU A 181 6.63 -7.22 -13.97
C LEU A 181 5.35 -6.48 -14.37
N SER A 182 4.84 -6.83 -15.55
CA SER A 182 3.47 -6.51 -15.98
C SER A 182 2.51 -7.69 -15.76
N THR A 183 3.01 -8.81 -15.26
CA THR A 183 2.30 -10.08 -15.13
C THR A 183 1.03 -9.93 -14.31
N VAL A 184 -0.07 -10.49 -14.83
CA VAL A 184 -1.34 -10.68 -14.13
C VAL A 184 -1.64 -12.17 -14.07
N GLU A 185 -1.82 -12.70 -12.88
CA GLU A 185 -2.17 -14.11 -12.64
C GLU A 185 -3.43 -14.17 -11.80
N GLU A 186 -4.39 -14.94 -12.29
CA GLU A 186 -5.66 -15.20 -11.62
C GLU A 186 -5.59 -16.54 -10.90
N TYR A 187 -5.94 -16.54 -9.63
CA TYR A 187 -6.12 -17.73 -8.80
C TYR A 187 -7.60 -18.05 -8.63
N ASP A 188 -7.94 -19.32 -8.88
CA ASP A 188 -9.26 -19.88 -8.63
C ASP A 188 -9.24 -20.73 -7.36
N PRO A 189 -9.86 -20.29 -6.25
CA PRO A 189 -9.84 -21.03 -4.99
C PRO A 189 -10.68 -22.31 -5.04
N GLU A 190 -11.67 -22.43 -5.93
CA GLU A 190 -12.51 -23.63 -6.08
C GLU A 190 -11.73 -24.80 -6.68
N THR A 191 -10.87 -24.50 -7.65
CA THR A 191 -10.06 -25.52 -8.34
C THR A 191 -8.62 -25.57 -7.86
N ASN A 192 -8.19 -24.58 -7.03
CA ASN A 192 -6.80 -24.39 -6.59
C ASN A 192 -5.82 -24.30 -7.76
N THR A 193 -6.18 -23.54 -8.80
CA THR A 193 -5.38 -23.39 -10.04
C THR A 193 -5.15 -21.92 -10.40
N TRP A 194 -4.13 -21.71 -11.25
CA TRP A 194 -3.74 -20.39 -11.74
C TRP A 194 -3.97 -20.27 -13.24
N ARG A 195 -4.26 -19.03 -13.70
CA ARG A 195 -4.31 -18.64 -15.11
C ARG A 195 -3.55 -17.34 -15.34
N ILE A 196 -2.84 -17.25 -16.47
CA ILE A 196 -2.25 -16.00 -16.95
C ILE A 196 -3.34 -15.16 -17.60
N ARG A 197 -3.35 -13.85 -17.30
CA ARG A 197 -4.29 -12.86 -17.82
C ARG A 197 -3.57 -11.77 -18.60
N ALA A 198 -4.32 -10.89 -19.26
CA ALA A 198 -3.76 -9.77 -20.02
C ALA A 198 -2.79 -8.94 -19.16
N PRO A 199 -1.54 -8.73 -19.61
CA PRO A 199 -0.53 -8.05 -18.81
C PRO A 199 -0.87 -6.58 -18.62
N MET A 200 -0.48 -6.02 -17.44
CA MET A 200 -0.61 -4.60 -17.13
C MET A 200 0.20 -3.74 -18.11
N PRO A 201 -0.36 -2.63 -18.63
CA PRO A 201 0.33 -1.81 -19.62
C PRO A 201 1.66 -1.22 -19.13
N THR A 202 1.71 -0.76 -17.88
CA THR A 202 2.93 -0.20 -17.26
C THR A 202 3.48 -1.16 -16.22
N PRO A 203 4.57 -1.90 -16.49
CA PRO A 203 5.21 -2.79 -15.51
C PRO A 203 5.62 -2.00 -14.27
N ARG A 204 5.25 -2.45 -13.06
CA ARG A 204 5.59 -1.75 -11.81
C ARG A 204 5.43 -2.63 -10.58
N ASN A 205 6.09 -2.21 -9.51
CA ASN A 205 6.03 -2.80 -8.19
C ASN A 205 5.65 -1.74 -7.15
N HIS A 206 5.43 -2.13 -5.89
CA HIS A 206 5.06 -1.25 -4.77
C HIS A 206 3.84 -0.37 -5.07
N THR A 207 2.88 -0.93 -5.81
CA THR A 207 1.62 -0.27 -6.19
C THR A 207 0.55 -0.49 -5.13
N ALA A 208 -0.54 0.27 -5.24
CA ALA A 208 -1.81 0.00 -4.54
C ALA A 208 -2.84 -0.57 -5.52
N ALA A 209 -3.79 -1.36 -5.03
CA ALA A 209 -4.93 -1.83 -5.83
C ALA A 209 -6.25 -1.73 -5.06
N GLY A 210 -7.28 -1.20 -5.71
CA GLY A 210 -8.64 -1.14 -5.17
C GLY A 210 -9.66 -1.67 -6.17
N VAL A 211 -10.73 -2.28 -5.67
CA VAL A 211 -11.81 -2.82 -6.51
C VAL A 211 -13.05 -1.95 -6.39
N VAL A 212 -13.54 -1.45 -7.51
CA VAL A 212 -14.80 -0.71 -7.60
C VAL A 212 -15.56 -1.19 -8.82
N ASP A 213 -16.84 -1.51 -8.65
CA ASP A 213 -17.74 -1.97 -9.71
C ASP A 213 -17.17 -3.12 -10.57
N GLY A 214 -16.53 -4.10 -9.89
CA GLY A 214 -15.96 -5.28 -10.53
C GLY A 214 -14.67 -5.05 -11.33
N LYS A 215 -14.10 -3.85 -11.29
CA LYS A 215 -12.82 -3.50 -11.92
C LYS A 215 -11.72 -3.30 -10.88
N ILE A 216 -10.51 -3.67 -11.26
CA ILE A 216 -9.31 -3.53 -10.42
C ILE A 216 -8.55 -2.28 -10.89
N TYR A 217 -8.41 -1.30 -10.01
CA TYR A 217 -7.66 -0.07 -10.24
C TYR A 217 -6.27 -0.20 -9.60
N VAL A 218 -5.22 -0.18 -10.42
CA VAL A 218 -3.82 -0.22 -9.97
C VAL A 218 -3.25 1.19 -10.00
N ILE A 219 -2.74 1.65 -8.84
CA ILE A 219 -2.42 3.05 -8.58
C ILE A 219 -0.98 3.20 -8.13
N GLY A 220 -0.26 4.20 -8.66
CA GLY A 220 1.08 4.54 -8.24
C GLY A 220 2.11 3.44 -8.48
N GLY A 221 3.05 3.28 -7.55
CA GLY A 221 4.15 2.33 -7.63
C GLY A 221 5.37 2.89 -8.32
N ARG A 222 6.35 2.02 -8.61
CA ARG A 222 7.61 2.42 -9.25
C ARG A 222 8.07 1.45 -10.33
N ILE A 223 8.87 1.98 -11.27
CA ILE A 223 9.58 1.21 -12.29
C ILE A 223 11.02 1.01 -11.81
N GLY A 224 11.47 -0.24 -11.72
CA GLY A 224 12.82 -0.56 -11.31
C GLY A 224 13.00 -0.73 -9.79
N ALA A 225 14.26 -0.74 -9.36
CA ALA A 225 14.65 -0.82 -7.97
C ALA A 225 14.69 0.59 -7.34
N ALA A 226 14.58 0.63 -6.00
CA ALA A 226 15.00 1.79 -5.24
C ALA A 226 16.48 2.11 -5.53
N PHE A 227 16.93 3.33 -5.36
CA PHE A 227 18.34 3.76 -5.52
C PHE A 227 18.95 3.63 -6.92
N ILE A 228 18.17 3.48 -7.97
CA ILE A 228 18.67 3.63 -9.35
C ILE A 228 18.41 5.07 -9.79
N ALA A 229 19.43 5.72 -10.20
CA ALA A 229 19.77 7.08 -10.65
C ALA A 229 18.68 8.15 -10.88
N ALA A 230 17.40 7.82 -10.98
CA ALA A 230 16.29 8.77 -11.07
C ALA A 230 15.05 8.17 -10.43
N SER A 231 14.24 9.01 -9.80
CA SER A 231 12.96 8.56 -9.26
C SER A 231 12.15 7.87 -10.35
N SER A 232 11.76 6.66 -10.06
CA SER A 232 10.93 5.84 -10.91
C SER A 232 9.48 5.81 -10.45
N ASP A 233 9.11 6.64 -9.48
CA ASP A 233 7.77 6.70 -8.91
C ASP A 233 6.74 7.20 -9.92
N LEU A 234 5.60 6.57 -9.89
CA LEU A 234 4.51 6.78 -10.83
C LEU A 234 3.29 7.39 -10.15
N ALA A 235 2.58 8.20 -10.93
CA ALA A 235 1.24 8.68 -10.61
C ALA A 235 0.15 7.94 -11.40
N ASN A 236 0.50 6.89 -12.12
CA ASN A 236 -0.39 6.19 -13.04
C ASN A 236 -1.57 5.53 -12.31
N VAL A 237 -2.73 5.62 -12.93
CA VAL A 237 -3.93 4.84 -12.58
C VAL A 237 -4.34 4.06 -13.81
N GLU A 238 -4.38 2.74 -13.70
CA GLU A 238 -4.79 1.82 -14.76
C GLU A 238 -5.86 0.88 -14.24
N ALA A 239 -6.91 0.69 -15.02
CA ALA A 239 -8.03 -0.16 -14.65
C ALA A 239 -8.05 -1.44 -15.47
N TYR A 240 -8.12 -2.58 -14.82
CA TYR A 240 -8.31 -3.90 -15.39
C TYR A 240 -9.75 -4.36 -15.20
N ASP A 241 -10.33 -4.86 -16.26
CA ASP A 241 -11.66 -5.48 -16.27
C ASP A 241 -11.50 -7.01 -16.39
N PRO A 242 -11.67 -7.75 -15.29
CA PRO A 242 -11.53 -9.20 -15.30
C PRO A 242 -12.56 -9.93 -16.20
N ALA A 243 -13.74 -9.35 -16.39
CA ALA A 243 -14.80 -9.98 -17.19
C ALA A 243 -14.44 -10.04 -18.67
N SER A 244 -13.76 -9.01 -19.20
CA SER A 244 -13.31 -8.94 -20.58
C SER A 244 -11.83 -9.29 -20.76
N ASP A 245 -11.07 -9.49 -19.67
CA ASP A 245 -9.62 -9.66 -19.67
C ASP A 245 -8.89 -8.53 -20.40
N THR A 246 -9.28 -7.28 -20.13
CA THR A 246 -8.70 -6.11 -20.80
C THR A 246 -8.34 -4.98 -19.84
N TRP A 247 -7.33 -4.21 -20.24
CA TRP A 247 -6.98 -2.95 -19.59
C TRP A 247 -7.63 -1.78 -20.31
N GLY A 248 -8.16 -0.84 -19.53
CA GLY A 248 -8.74 0.39 -20.05
C GLY A 248 -7.68 1.41 -20.51
N ARG A 249 -8.15 2.54 -21.05
CA ARG A 249 -7.29 3.70 -21.32
C ARG A 249 -6.75 4.30 -20.01
N PRO A 250 -5.62 5.05 -20.07
CA PRO A 250 -5.10 5.74 -18.89
C PRO A 250 -6.13 6.68 -18.24
N LEU A 251 -6.13 6.69 -16.91
CA LEU A 251 -7.04 7.49 -16.07
C LEU A 251 -6.32 8.71 -15.49
N ALA A 252 -7.06 9.55 -14.74
CA ALA A 252 -6.49 10.72 -14.10
C ALA A 252 -5.37 10.31 -13.13
N LYS A 253 -4.21 10.96 -13.30
CA LYS A 253 -3.02 10.68 -12.51
C LYS A 253 -3.23 11.10 -11.05
N MET A 254 -2.67 10.30 -10.13
CA MET A 254 -2.59 10.64 -8.71
C MET A 254 -1.84 11.97 -8.50
N PRO A 255 -2.30 12.85 -7.60
CA PRO A 255 -1.66 14.15 -7.37
C PRO A 255 -0.19 14.05 -6.95
N THR A 256 0.14 13.06 -6.10
CA THR A 256 1.51 12.85 -5.59
C THR A 256 2.05 11.51 -6.08
N ALA A 257 2.96 11.52 -7.07
CA ALA A 257 3.62 10.31 -7.55
C ALA A 257 4.43 9.65 -6.42
N ARG A 258 4.18 8.37 -6.13
CA ARG A 258 4.85 7.64 -5.05
C ARG A 258 4.63 6.14 -5.12
N SER A 259 5.47 5.40 -4.41
CA SER A 259 5.41 3.95 -4.23
C SER A 259 5.23 3.55 -2.77
N GLY A 260 5.06 2.26 -2.46
CA GLY A 260 4.87 1.80 -1.08
C GLY A 260 3.61 2.33 -0.42
N LEU A 261 2.55 2.47 -1.21
CA LEU A 261 1.25 3.04 -0.85
C LEU A 261 0.42 2.05 -0.04
N ASP A 262 -0.31 2.60 0.91
CA ASP A 262 -1.42 1.91 1.55
C ASP A 262 -2.76 2.22 0.86
N VAL A 263 -3.72 1.28 0.91
CA VAL A 263 -4.96 1.39 0.13
C VAL A 263 -6.17 0.85 0.87
N GLY A 264 -7.32 1.47 0.61
CA GLY A 264 -8.61 0.96 1.05
C GLY A 264 -9.75 1.49 0.18
N VAL A 265 -10.84 0.76 0.12
CA VAL A 265 -12.03 1.16 -0.65
C VAL A 265 -13.19 1.43 0.29
N TYR A 266 -13.82 2.58 0.13
CA TYR A 266 -15.01 2.96 0.90
C TYR A 266 -16.01 3.71 0.04
N LYS A 267 -17.27 3.25 0.02
CA LYS A 267 -18.38 3.86 -0.74
C LYS A 267 -18.01 4.18 -2.20
N GLY A 268 -17.41 3.21 -2.91
CA GLY A 268 -17.06 3.33 -4.32
C GLY A 268 -15.87 4.25 -4.64
N ARG A 269 -15.13 4.72 -3.63
CA ARG A 269 -13.89 5.50 -3.78
C ARG A 269 -12.70 4.71 -3.28
N ILE A 270 -11.55 4.95 -3.90
CA ILE A 270 -10.27 4.33 -3.53
C ILE A 270 -9.42 5.36 -2.80
N TYR A 271 -9.06 5.05 -1.57
CA TYR A 271 -8.25 5.90 -0.69
C TYR A 271 -6.83 5.37 -0.67
N VAL A 272 -5.85 6.25 -0.84
CA VAL A 272 -4.43 5.91 -0.78
C VAL A 272 -3.71 6.82 0.21
N ALA A 273 -2.92 6.22 1.09
CA ALA A 273 -2.20 6.91 2.16
C ALA A 273 -0.72 6.59 2.13
N GLY A 274 0.09 7.50 2.68
CA GLY A 274 1.51 7.29 2.87
C GLY A 274 2.27 7.03 1.59
N GLY A 275 3.29 6.20 1.71
CA GLY A 275 4.21 5.86 0.62
C GLY A 275 5.52 6.61 0.70
N GLU A 276 6.37 6.35 -0.27
CA GLU A 276 7.74 6.88 -0.30
C GLU A 276 8.16 7.33 -1.71
N ASN A 277 9.21 8.14 -1.72
CA ASN A 277 10.08 8.35 -2.85
C ASN A 277 11.51 8.00 -2.44
N GLN A 278 12.19 7.23 -3.26
CA GLN A 278 13.58 6.82 -3.04
C GLN A 278 14.39 6.96 -4.32
N ASP A 279 15.19 8.00 -4.42
CA ASP A 279 16.21 8.13 -5.44
C ASP A 279 17.51 8.69 -4.84
N PHE A 280 18.50 9.01 -5.67
CA PHE A 280 19.78 9.56 -5.18
C PHE A 280 19.67 10.96 -4.59
N PHE A 281 18.58 11.67 -4.83
CA PHE A 281 18.43 13.09 -4.46
C PHE A 281 17.36 13.30 -3.41
N GLN A 282 16.38 12.40 -3.33
CA GLN A 282 15.25 12.56 -2.44
C GLN A 282 14.86 11.24 -1.77
N HIS A 283 14.79 11.28 -0.44
CA HIS A 283 14.32 10.20 0.41
C HIS A 283 13.19 10.74 1.28
N THR A 284 11.96 10.38 0.95
CA THR A 284 10.77 10.95 1.58
C THR A 284 9.77 9.86 1.92
N ALA A 285 9.30 9.84 3.17
CA ALA A 285 8.07 9.17 3.55
C ALA A 285 6.92 10.19 3.54
N TYR A 286 5.88 9.93 2.77
CA TYR A 286 4.76 10.84 2.59
C TYR A 286 3.71 10.68 3.68
N HIS A 287 3.11 11.80 4.07
CA HIS A 287 1.90 11.81 4.89
C HIS A 287 0.62 12.08 4.07
N ALA A 288 0.75 12.08 2.76
CA ALA A 288 -0.35 12.33 1.84
C ALA A 288 -1.47 11.29 2.02
N PHE A 289 -2.71 11.79 2.00
CA PHE A 289 -3.92 10.99 1.97
C PHE A 289 -4.82 11.52 0.87
N GLU A 290 -5.11 10.69 -0.12
CA GLU A 290 -5.78 11.08 -1.35
C GLU A 290 -6.86 10.08 -1.71
N ALA A 291 -7.95 10.54 -2.31
CA ALA A 291 -9.05 9.69 -2.73
C ALA A 291 -9.31 9.80 -4.22
N TYR A 292 -9.36 8.66 -4.90
CA TYR A 292 -9.76 8.55 -6.30
C TYR A 292 -11.23 8.17 -6.40
N ASP A 293 -11.96 8.87 -7.22
CA ASP A 293 -13.34 8.58 -7.58
C ASP A 293 -13.40 8.02 -9.01
N PRO A 294 -13.58 6.70 -9.20
CA PRO A 294 -13.64 6.10 -10.52
C PRO A 294 -14.81 6.58 -11.38
N ALA A 295 -15.94 6.95 -10.76
CA ALA A 295 -17.12 7.37 -11.51
C ALA A 295 -16.91 8.71 -12.22
N SER A 296 -16.23 9.64 -11.57
CA SER A 296 -15.89 10.96 -12.15
C SER A 296 -14.49 11.01 -12.75
N ASN A 297 -13.66 10.01 -12.53
CA ASN A 297 -12.22 9.98 -12.88
C ASN A 297 -11.48 11.19 -12.29
N THR A 298 -11.69 11.49 -11.02
CA THR A 298 -11.08 12.65 -10.33
C THR A 298 -10.44 12.27 -9.00
N TRP A 299 -9.51 13.11 -8.55
CA TRP A 299 -8.86 12.99 -7.26
C TRP A 299 -9.29 14.08 -6.28
N SER A 300 -9.30 13.73 -5.00
CA SER A 300 -9.48 14.65 -3.88
C SER A 300 -8.28 14.52 -2.94
N ILE A 301 -7.73 15.65 -2.49
CA ILE A 301 -6.71 15.69 -1.43
C ILE A 301 -7.46 15.79 -0.10
N LEU A 302 -7.12 14.92 0.84
CA LEU A 302 -7.77 14.81 2.15
C LEU A 302 -6.82 15.28 3.26
N THR A 303 -7.33 15.34 4.49
CA THR A 303 -6.50 15.62 5.67
C THR A 303 -5.38 14.58 5.76
N PRO A 304 -4.10 15.00 5.69
CA PRO A 304 -2.98 14.06 5.68
C PRO A 304 -2.84 13.33 7.01
N MET A 305 -2.11 12.22 7.02
CA MET A 305 -1.66 11.57 8.27
C MET A 305 -0.79 12.52 9.09
N ALA A 306 -0.82 12.39 10.41
CA ALA A 306 0.03 13.21 11.31
C ALA A 306 1.53 12.95 11.08
N ILE A 307 1.90 11.70 10.74
CA ILE A 307 3.27 11.28 10.49
C ILE A 307 3.34 10.62 9.13
N GLY A 308 4.27 11.07 8.27
CA GLY A 308 4.56 10.44 6.98
C GLY A 308 5.17 9.06 7.20
N ARG A 309 4.67 8.05 6.48
CA ARG A 309 5.10 6.65 6.62
C ARG A 309 4.99 5.90 5.31
N HIS A 310 5.86 4.90 5.12
CA HIS A 310 5.74 3.90 4.06
C HIS A 310 5.82 2.49 4.65
N GLY A 311 5.56 1.47 3.84
CA GLY A 311 5.54 0.08 4.33
C GLY A 311 4.52 -0.11 5.45
N VAL A 312 3.39 0.55 5.34
CA VAL A 312 2.30 0.66 6.33
C VAL A 312 1.31 -0.46 6.11
N ALA A 313 0.76 -1.01 7.18
CA ALA A 313 -0.36 -1.93 7.08
C ALA A 313 -1.68 -1.16 7.10
N GLY A 314 -2.46 -1.26 6.02
CA GLY A 314 -3.72 -0.58 5.94
C GLY A 314 -4.86 -1.35 5.30
N GLY A 315 -5.97 -0.66 5.17
CA GLY A 315 -7.22 -1.19 4.66
C GLY A 315 -8.42 -0.49 5.26
N VAL A 316 -9.61 -0.88 4.83
CA VAL A 316 -10.86 -0.35 5.36
C VAL A 316 -11.59 -1.43 6.15
N VAL A 317 -12.06 -1.07 7.35
CA VAL A 317 -12.97 -1.88 8.15
C VAL A 317 -14.09 -0.98 8.67
N GLY A 318 -15.32 -1.32 8.37
CA GLY A 318 -16.49 -0.50 8.70
C GLY A 318 -16.42 0.87 8.04
N ASN A 319 -16.44 1.92 8.84
CA ASN A 319 -16.32 3.31 8.39
C ASN A 319 -14.94 3.92 8.68
N ARG A 320 -13.88 3.11 8.75
CA ARG A 320 -12.53 3.56 9.05
C ARG A 320 -11.53 3.04 8.03
N PHE A 321 -10.64 3.94 7.56
CA PHE A 321 -9.41 3.59 6.88
C PHE A 321 -8.30 3.52 7.93
N TYR A 322 -7.55 2.44 7.97
CA TYR A 322 -6.48 2.19 8.94
C TYR A 322 -5.11 2.45 8.33
N ALA A 323 -4.18 2.96 9.14
CA ALA A 323 -2.77 3.11 8.83
C ALA A 323 -1.95 2.71 10.07
N ILE A 324 -1.26 1.57 10.00
CA ILE A 324 -0.65 0.92 11.17
C ILE A 324 0.83 0.67 10.93
N SER A 325 1.68 1.06 11.89
CA SER A 325 3.14 0.87 11.85
C SER A 325 3.80 1.49 10.61
N GLY A 326 4.77 0.83 10.03
CA GLY A 326 5.57 1.32 8.91
C GLY A 326 6.79 2.11 9.38
N ASP A 327 7.56 2.62 8.41
CA ASP A 327 8.75 3.40 8.64
C ASP A 327 8.51 4.89 8.38
N VAL A 328 9.05 5.75 9.25
CA VAL A 328 8.92 7.22 9.15
C VAL A 328 9.97 7.85 8.24
N GLN A 329 10.90 7.06 7.73
CA GLN A 329 11.93 7.47 6.79
C GLN A 329 11.94 6.52 5.61
N SER A 330 12.24 7.03 4.42
CA SER A 330 12.55 6.17 3.28
C SER A 330 13.88 5.46 3.50
N SER A 331 13.98 4.18 3.13
CA SER A 331 15.12 3.30 3.39
C SER A 331 16.47 3.77 2.83
N GLY A 332 16.50 4.79 2.00
CA GLY A 332 17.73 5.36 1.41
C GLY A 332 18.68 6.04 2.38
N THR A 333 18.26 6.34 3.59
CA THR A 333 19.09 7.03 4.59
C THR A 333 20.01 6.10 5.37
N GLY A 334 19.88 4.77 5.23
CA GLY A 334 20.59 3.77 6.01
C GLY A 334 20.16 3.68 7.48
N VAL A 335 19.24 4.53 7.91
CA VAL A 335 18.62 4.50 9.24
C VAL A 335 17.12 4.35 9.02
N MET A 336 16.57 3.26 9.50
CA MET A 336 15.15 2.95 9.38
C MET A 336 14.53 3.02 10.76
N VAL A 337 13.42 3.74 10.89
CA VAL A 337 12.75 3.98 12.16
C VAL A 337 11.31 3.55 12.04
N SER A 338 11.07 2.30 12.37
CA SER A 338 9.72 1.77 12.47
C SER A 338 8.97 2.40 13.64
N THR A 339 7.71 2.70 13.43
CA THR A 339 6.88 3.36 14.43
C THR A 339 5.75 2.45 14.93
N PRO A 340 5.44 2.49 16.25
CA PRO A 340 4.25 1.82 16.78
C PRO A 340 2.95 2.58 16.48
N SER A 341 3.00 3.71 15.76
CA SER A 341 1.79 4.50 15.47
C SER A 341 0.75 3.64 14.76
N ALA A 342 -0.45 3.67 15.29
CA ALA A 342 -1.63 3.08 14.69
C ALA A 342 -2.71 4.16 14.67
N ASP A 343 -3.17 4.50 13.49
CA ASP A 343 -4.15 5.57 13.27
C ASP A 343 -5.29 5.05 12.38
N ALA A 344 -6.47 5.63 12.55
CA ALA A 344 -7.56 5.39 11.64
C ALA A 344 -8.19 6.71 11.20
N PHE A 345 -8.54 6.80 9.92
CA PHE A 345 -9.35 7.89 9.41
C PHE A 345 -10.82 7.48 9.48
N GLU A 346 -11.56 8.14 10.36
CA GLU A 346 -13.01 7.94 10.48
C GLU A 346 -13.71 8.73 9.41
N PHE A 347 -14.37 8.03 8.48
CA PHE A 347 -15.23 8.67 7.48
C PHE A 347 -16.45 9.29 8.14
N ALA A 348 -16.77 10.50 7.74
CA ALA A 348 -18.01 11.13 8.22
C ALA A 348 -19.21 10.26 7.85
N THR A 349 -20.06 9.98 8.82
CA THR A 349 -21.37 9.43 8.57
C THR A 349 -22.23 10.55 7.96
N ASP A 350 -22.89 10.29 6.83
CA ASP A 350 -23.85 11.22 6.26
C ASP A 350 -25.05 11.34 7.21
N GLU A 351 -24.90 12.12 8.29
CA GLU A 351 -26.01 12.62 9.06
C GLU A 351 -26.61 13.82 8.33
N ARG A 352 -27.21 13.56 7.16
CA ARG A 352 -28.19 14.47 6.56
C ARG A 352 -29.30 13.65 5.93
N ARG A 353 -30.30 13.43 6.71
CA ARG A 353 -31.67 13.30 6.23
C ARG A 353 -32.41 14.62 6.49
#